data_a3909e064c999824287d983bc96ef2b9
#
_entry.id   a3909e064c999824287d983bc96ef2b9
#
_cell.length_a   1.000
_cell.length_b   1.000
_cell.length_c   1.000
_cell.angle_alpha   90.00
_cell.angle_beta   90.00
_cell.angle_gamma   90.00
#
_symmetry.space_group_name_H-M   'P 1'
#
loop_
_entity.id
_entity.type
_entity.pdbx_description
1 polymer ?
#
loop_
_entity_poly.entity_id
_entity_poly.type
_entity_poly.pdbx_seq_one_letter_code
_entity_poly.pdbx_strand_id
1 'polypeptide(L)'
;MLVDTGSWGVRVFASQLPASMTLPQQKDASGNLVAECMQFFDGYTWGSVKLADLQIAGEKAASLPIQVIDPNYAALPSDCASYGASRNTPATLQANGILGIGVFKHDCGANCVQKAVTGTYYGCNGTPCTSIPLAEALQVANPIPYFATDNNGSMLSLPTVSGGAQTVSGQLVFGIGTQSNNSLGSAQVIGVSPSNGTFTTVQNGTTYSSSILDSGSTGLFFQTSALPACASPNNAYYCPVSTQSLSAMIQGVNGTTSTVNFSVGNATTISQTYSGDSALPLLAGPAFVTSSIFDWGLPFFYGRNVYAAVEQQATPGGTGPYVAY
;
A
#
# COMPACT_ATOMS: atom_id res chain seq x y z
N MET A 1 -3.23 -12.84 0.25
CA MET A 1 -3.51 -11.37 0.30
C MET A 1 -2.24 -10.64 -0.13
N LEU A 2 -2.39 -9.49 -0.77
CA LEU A 2 -1.29 -8.58 -1.03
C LEU A 2 -0.89 -7.90 0.29
N VAL A 3 0.38 -8.02 0.68
CA VAL A 3 0.94 -7.27 1.81
C VAL A 3 1.38 -5.92 1.28
N ASP A 4 0.72 -4.87 1.73
CA ASP A 4 0.82 -3.54 1.12
C ASP A 4 1.22 -2.49 2.17
N THR A 5 2.44 -1.96 2.04
CA THR A 5 2.95 -0.87 2.88
C THR A 5 2.59 0.52 2.34
N GLY A 6 2.09 0.61 1.11
CA GLY A 6 1.64 1.83 0.46
C GLY A 6 0.19 2.20 0.75
N SER A 7 -0.58 1.29 1.39
CA SER A 7 -1.96 1.56 1.81
C SER A 7 -2.25 1.13 3.24
N TRP A 8 -3.46 1.44 3.74
CA TRP A 8 -3.89 1.16 5.10
C TRP A 8 -5.25 0.47 5.06
N GLY A 9 -5.39 -0.55 5.91
CA GLY A 9 -6.64 -1.24 6.09
C GLY A 9 -6.74 -2.59 5.38
N VAL A 10 -7.65 -3.40 5.89
CA VAL A 10 -7.89 -4.76 5.39
C VAL A 10 -9.01 -4.75 4.36
N ARG A 11 -8.76 -5.36 3.21
CA ARG A 11 -9.74 -5.50 2.12
C ARG A 11 -9.77 -6.93 1.62
N VAL A 12 -10.96 -7.53 1.58
CA VAL A 12 -11.14 -8.92 1.14
C VAL A 12 -12.29 -9.00 0.14
N PHE A 13 -12.18 -9.87 -0.86
CA PHE A 13 -13.29 -10.09 -1.77
C PHE A 13 -14.40 -10.88 -1.09
N ALA A 14 -15.66 -10.48 -1.33
CA ALA A 14 -16.83 -11.25 -0.90
C ALA A 14 -16.76 -12.71 -1.38
N SER A 15 -16.23 -12.94 -2.58
CA SER A 15 -16.04 -14.28 -3.18
C SER A 15 -14.99 -15.15 -2.45
N GLN A 16 -14.17 -14.58 -1.60
CA GLN A 16 -13.15 -15.29 -0.81
C GLN A 16 -13.61 -15.59 0.62
N LEU A 17 -14.77 -15.07 1.02
CA LEU A 17 -15.37 -15.36 2.31
C LEU A 17 -16.25 -16.62 2.21
N PRO A 18 -16.26 -17.49 3.23
CA PRO A 18 -17.19 -18.61 3.26
C PRO A 18 -18.64 -18.14 3.16
N ALA A 19 -19.47 -18.81 2.37
CA ALA A 19 -20.88 -18.44 2.20
C ALA A 19 -21.69 -18.44 3.52
N SER A 20 -21.23 -19.20 4.52
CA SER A 20 -21.82 -19.23 5.87
C SER A 20 -21.37 -18.08 6.76
N MET A 21 -20.37 -17.29 6.35
CA MET A 21 -19.85 -16.19 7.17
C MET A 21 -20.73 -14.96 7.02
N THR A 22 -21.31 -14.51 8.12
CA THR A 22 -22.06 -13.24 8.19
C THR A 22 -21.28 -12.25 9.02
N LEU A 23 -20.82 -11.17 8.40
CA LEU A 23 -20.13 -10.07 9.07
C LEU A 23 -21.12 -8.92 9.32
N PRO A 24 -21.14 -8.34 10.54
CA PRO A 24 -21.94 -7.16 10.84
C PRO A 24 -21.58 -6.00 9.90
N GLN A 25 -22.60 -5.34 9.34
CA GLN A 25 -22.44 -4.18 8.49
C GLN A 25 -22.10 -2.95 9.33
N GLN A 26 -21.04 -2.22 8.97
CA GLN A 26 -20.74 -0.92 9.57
C GLN A 26 -21.83 0.08 9.24
N LYS A 27 -22.22 0.90 10.22
CA LYS A 27 -23.17 2.01 10.05
C LYS A 27 -22.53 3.32 10.50
N ASP A 28 -22.94 4.41 9.84
CA ASP A 28 -22.62 5.76 10.27
C ASP A 28 -23.52 6.20 11.45
N ALA A 29 -23.31 7.40 11.98
CA ALA A 29 -24.09 7.95 13.09
C ALA A 29 -25.58 8.15 12.76
N SER A 30 -25.94 8.23 11.49
CA SER A 30 -27.31 8.36 10.99
C SER A 30 -27.96 7.01 10.70
N GLY A 31 -27.25 5.89 10.90
CA GLY A 31 -27.73 4.54 10.64
C GLY A 31 -27.61 4.09 9.19
N ASN A 32 -26.98 4.87 8.31
CA ASN A 32 -26.70 4.46 6.93
C ASN A 32 -25.67 3.33 6.89
N LEU A 33 -25.87 2.37 5.99
CA LEU A 33 -24.88 1.31 5.75
C LEU A 33 -23.66 1.92 5.04
N VAL A 34 -22.47 1.71 5.59
CA VAL A 34 -21.23 2.30 5.07
C VAL A 34 -20.67 1.45 3.94
N ALA A 35 -20.34 2.10 2.83
CA ALA A 35 -19.56 1.54 1.74
C ALA A 35 -18.28 2.37 1.51
N GLU A 36 -17.27 1.73 0.94
CA GLU A 36 -16.00 2.35 0.58
C GLU A 36 -15.71 2.20 -0.90
N CYS A 37 -15.22 3.30 -1.50
CA CYS A 37 -14.46 3.30 -2.73
C CYS A 37 -12.98 3.57 -2.37
N MET A 38 -12.15 2.53 -2.34
CA MET A 38 -10.71 2.74 -2.14
C MET A 38 -10.04 3.00 -3.48
N GLN A 39 -9.31 4.09 -3.54
CA GLN A 39 -8.58 4.54 -4.73
C GLN A 39 -7.09 4.16 -4.59
N PHE A 40 -6.57 3.48 -5.61
CA PHE A 40 -5.15 3.13 -5.76
C PHE A 40 -4.55 3.86 -6.97
N PHE A 41 -3.24 3.87 -7.11
CA PHE A 41 -2.60 4.51 -8.28
C PHE A 41 -3.06 3.94 -9.62
N ASP A 42 -3.47 2.68 -9.66
CA ASP A 42 -3.83 1.96 -10.88
C ASP A 42 -5.31 1.58 -10.98
N GLY A 43 -6.16 2.09 -10.07
CA GLY A 43 -7.58 1.80 -10.10
C GLY A 43 -8.28 1.93 -8.75
N TYR A 44 -9.43 1.26 -8.61
CA TYR A 44 -10.24 1.33 -7.39
C TYR A 44 -10.85 -0.02 -7.01
N THR A 45 -11.16 -0.16 -5.70
CA THR A 45 -12.06 -1.20 -5.20
C THR A 45 -13.35 -0.58 -4.65
N TRP A 46 -14.47 -1.33 -4.77
CA TRP A 46 -15.78 -0.95 -4.29
C TRP A 46 -16.41 -2.04 -3.43
N GLY A 47 -17.04 -1.68 -2.33
CA GLY A 47 -17.77 -2.63 -1.50
C GLY A 47 -18.22 -2.08 -0.17
N SER A 48 -18.83 -2.96 0.63
CA SER A 48 -19.33 -2.62 1.96
C SER A 48 -18.22 -2.57 3.00
N VAL A 49 -18.34 -1.68 3.99
CA VAL A 49 -17.52 -1.74 5.22
C VAL A 49 -18.22 -2.63 6.23
N LYS A 50 -17.50 -3.64 6.73
CA LYS A 50 -18.02 -4.62 7.70
C LYS A 50 -17.09 -4.74 8.89
N LEU A 51 -17.60 -5.24 10.01
CA LEU A 51 -16.80 -5.52 11.20
C LEU A 51 -16.39 -7.00 11.20
N ALA A 52 -15.09 -7.24 11.39
CA ALA A 52 -14.54 -8.60 11.44
C ALA A 52 -13.52 -8.75 12.56
N ASP A 53 -13.44 -9.95 13.13
CA ASP A 53 -12.31 -10.35 13.95
C ASP A 53 -11.22 -10.86 13.02
N LEU A 54 -10.09 -10.15 12.96
CA LEU A 54 -8.91 -10.59 12.23
C LEU A 54 -7.95 -11.31 13.17
N GLN A 55 -7.53 -12.52 12.77
CA GLN A 55 -6.48 -13.26 13.46
C GLN A 55 -5.34 -13.57 12.48
N ILE A 56 -4.13 -13.21 12.86
CA ILE A 56 -2.93 -13.42 12.02
C ILE A 56 -1.69 -13.54 12.91
N ALA A 57 -0.88 -14.56 12.67
CA ALA A 57 0.40 -14.80 13.38
C ALA A 57 0.29 -14.76 14.92
N GLY A 58 -0.84 -15.21 15.48
CA GLY A 58 -1.11 -15.21 16.93
C GLY A 58 -1.71 -13.90 17.47
N GLU A 59 -1.69 -12.82 16.71
CA GLU A 59 -2.34 -11.56 17.07
C GLU A 59 -3.81 -11.54 16.67
N LYS A 60 -4.60 -10.71 17.37
CA LYS A 60 -6.03 -10.52 17.11
C LYS A 60 -6.39 -9.04 17.12
N ALA A 61 -7.05 -8.59 16.04
CA ALA A 61 -7.80 -7.32 15.99
C ALA A 61 -9.29 -7.64 16.01
N ALA A 62 -9.97 -7.29 17.10
CA ALA A 62 -11.39 -7.57 17.27
C ALA A 62 -12.26 -6.45 16.69
N SER A 63 -13.38 -6.81 16.04
CA SER A 63 -14.35 -5.86 15.48
C SER A 63 -13.71 -4.80 14.56
N LEU A 64 -12.69 -5.20 13.80
CA LEU A 64 -11.96 -4.33 12.90
C LEU A 64 -12.86 -3.92 11.71
N PRO A 65 -13.01 -2.63 11.38
CA PRO A 65 -13.65 -2.20 10.15
C PRO A 65 -12.80 -2.62 8.94
N ILE A 66 -13.37 -3.42 8.06
CA ILE A 66 -12.71 -3.90 6.83
C ILE A 66 -13.58 -3.62 5.61
N GLN A 67 -13.00 -3.46 4.44
CA GLN A 67 -13.77 -3.47 3.19
C GLN A 67 -14.02 -4.91 2.75
N VAL A 68 -15.26 -5.23 2.48
CA VAL A 68 -15.64 -6.44 1.72
C VAL A 68 -15.88 -6.00 0.28
N ILE A 69 -14.91 -6.27 -0.59
CA ILE A 69 -14.96 -5.90 -2.01
C ILE A 69 -16.03 -6.73 -2.70
N ASP A 70 -17.07 -6.05 -3.20
CA ASP A 70 -18.18 -6.67 -3.92
C ASP A 70 -18.74 -5.69 -4.95
N PRO A 71 -18.50 -5.91 -6.25
CA PRO A 71 -19.04 -5.04 -7.31
C PRO A 71 -20.57 -5.03 -7.37
N ASN A 72 -21.22 -6.01 -6.75
CA ASN A 72 -22.68 -6.15 -6.74
C ASN A 72 -23.33 -5.64 -5.44
N TYR A 73 -22.56 -5.10 -4.49
CA TYR A 73 -23.09 -4.64 -3.21
C TYR A 73 -24.15 -3.55 -3.38
N ALA A 74 -23.87 -2.54 -4.19
CA ALA A 74 -24.79 -1.45 -4.54
C ALA A 74 -24.35 -0.83 -5.87
N ALA A 75 -25.21 0.01 -6.45
CA ALA A 75 -24.84 0.76 -7.66
C ALA A 75 -23.56 1.58 -7.41
N LEU A 76 -22.57 1.38 -8.26
CA LEU A 76 -21.27 2.03 -8.17
C LEU A 76 -21.43 3.54 -8.41
N PRO A 77 -21.00 4.40 -7.48
CA PRO A 77 -21.02 5.85 -7.68
C PRO A 77 -20.11 6.27 -8.84
N SER A 78 -20.56 7.24 -9.64
CA SER A 78 -19.85 7.67 -10.85
C SER A 78 -18.49 8.31 -10.55
N ASP A 79 -18.34 8.98 -9.42
CA ASP A 79 -17.10 9.58 -8.96
C ASP A 79 -16.07 8.50 -8.54
N CYS A 80 -16.53 7.37 -7.98
CA CYS A 80 -15.70 6.19 -7.76
C CYS A 80 -15.29 5.56 -9.09
N ALA A 81 -16.26 5.33 -10.00
CA ALA A 81 -16.01 4.71 -11.29
C ALA A 81 -15.05 5.51 -12.19
N SER A 82 -15.01 6.82 -12.04
CA SER A 82 -14.16 7.70 -12.85
C SER A 82 -12.69 7.70 -12.44
N TYR A 83 -12.34 7.09 -11.30
CA TYR A 83 -10.98 7.16 -10.76
C TYR A 83 -9.96 6.35 -11.59
N GLY A 84 -10.37 5.24 -12.20
CA GLY A 84 -9.45 4.40 -12.97
C GLY A 84 -10.03 3.03 -13.29
N ALA A 85 -9.14 2.04 -13.44
CA ALA A 85 -9.54 0.67 -13.72
C ALA A 85 -10.20 0.00 -12.50
N SER A 86 -11.23 -0.82 -12.75
CA SER A 86 -11.85 -1.61 -11.68
C SER A 86 -10.91 -2.73 -11.21
N ARG A 87 -10.63 -2.77 -9.90
CA ARG A 87 -9.89 -3.82 -9.21
C ARG A 87 -10.80 -4.69 -8.35
N ASN A 88 -12.07 -4.82 -8.73
CA ASN A 88 -13.13 -5.45 -7.95
C ASN A 88 -13.20 -6.98 -8.07
N THR A 89 -12.20 -7.62 -8.66
CA THR A 89 -12.10 -9.08 -8.74
C THR A 89 -10.68 -9.55 -8.39
N PRO A 90 -10.52 -10.79 -7.88
CA PRO A 90 -9.19 -11.37 -7.65
C PRO A 90 -8.30 -11.36 -8.91
N ALA A 91 -8.89 -11.55 -10.08
CA ALA A 91 -8.16 -11.54 -11.35
C ALA A 91 -7.63 -10.14 -11.72
N THR A 92 -8.42 -9.08 -11.48
CA THR A 92 -8.01 -7.70 -11.79
C THR A 92 -7.08 -7.11 -10.74
N LEU A 93 -7.22 -7.51 -9.47
CA LEU A 93 -6.30 -7.13 -8.39
C LEU A 93 -5.03 -8.00 -8.36
N GLN A 94 -5.08 -9.20 -8.97
CA GLN A 94 -4.04 -10.23 -8.91
C GLN A 94 -3.74 -10.74 -7.48
N ALA A 95 -4.72 -10.63 -6.57
CA ALA A 95 -4.65 -11.08 -5.18
C ALA A 95 -6.06 -11.37 -4.64
N ASN A 96 -6.14 -12.13 -3.55
CA ASN A 96 -7.40 -12.46 -2.88
C ASN A 96 -7.85 -11.38 -1.86
N GLY A 97 -7.22 -10.22 -1.87
CA GLY A 97 -7.46 -9.10 -0.98
C GLY A 97 -6.18 -8.37 -0.64
N ILE A 98 -6.29 -7.30 0.15
CA ILE A 98 -5.18 -6.42 0.55
C ILE A 98 -5.07 -6.41 2.07
N LEU A 99 -3.85 -6.58 2.57
CA LEU A 99 -3.46 -6.33 3.94
C LEU A 99 -2.64 -5.03 3.94
N GLY A 100 -3.33 -3.89 4.03
CA GLY A 100 -2.74 -2.57 4.09
C GLY A 100 -2.17 -2.31 5.49
N ILE A 101 -0.85 -2.28 5.58
CA ILE A 101 -0.08 -2.19 6.83
C ILE A 101 0.92 -1.03 6.83
N GLY A 102 0.64 0.01 6.07
CA GLY A 102 1.43 1.22 6.06
C GLY A 102 1.35 2.01 7.38
N VAL A 103 1.77 3.25 7.32
CA VAL A 103 2.09 4.04 8.53
C VAL A 103 0.89 4.68 9.25
N PHE A 104 -0.33 4.61 8.70
CA PHE A 104 -1.52 5.19 9.34
C PHE A 104 -2.47 4.13 9.89
N LYS A 105 -3.30 4.53 10.86
CA LYS A 105 -4.30 3.66 11.50
C LYS A 105 -5.55 3.46 10.64
N HIS A 106 -5.97 4.52 9.94
CA HIS A 106 -7.18 4.55 9.13
C HIS A 106 -6.87 5.05 7.73
N ASP A 107 -7.63 4.63 6.77
CA ASP A 107 -7.33 4.88 5.35
C ASP A 107 -7.60 6.32 4.88
N CYS A 108 -8.50 7.04 5.50
CA CYS A 108 -8.76 8.45 5.20
C CYS A 108 -8.42 9.40 6.35
N GLY A 109 -8.45 8.92 7.60
CA GLY A 109 -8.15 9.69 8.79
C GLY A 109 -9.07 10.91 8.97
N ALA A 110 -8.50 11.99 9.54
CA ALA A 110 -9.24 13.20 9.89
C ALA A 110 -9.89 13.91 8.68
N ASN A 111 -9.40 13.71 7.47
CA ASN A 111 -9.97 14.35 6.28
C ASN A 111 -11.42 13.93 6.04
N CYS A 112 -11.73 12.64 6.20
CA CYS A 112 -13.08 12.11 6.03
C CYS A 112 -14.01 12.42 7.22
N VAL A 113 -13.46 12.78 8.38
CA VAL A 113 -14.29 13.18 9.55
C VAL A 113 -14.92 14.54 9.35
N GLN A 114 -14.16 15.48 8.80
CA GLN A 114 -14.59 16.89 8.69
C GLN A 114 -15.59 17.13 7.55
N LYS A 115 -15.50 16.35 6.49
CA LYS A 115 -16.33 16.49 5.29
C LYS A 115 -16.38 15.19 4.51
N ALA A 116 -17.40 15.05 3.68
CA ALA A 116 -17.41 14.01 2.66
C ALA A 116 -16.25 14.25 1.67
N VAL A 117 -15.41 13.25 1.52
CA VAL A 117 -14.33 13.24 0.52
C VAL A 117 -14.83 12.44 -0.68
N THR A 118 -14.86 13.09 -1.84
CA THR A 118 -15.33 12.49 -3.09
C THR A 118 -14.55 11.21 -3.40
N GLY A 119 -15.26 10.14 -3.73
CA GLY A 119 -14.65 8.89 -4.11
C GLY A 119 -14.05 8.08 -2.95
N THR A 120 -14.54 8.24 -1.70
CA THR A 120 -14.05 7.48 -0.54
C THR A 120 -15.17 6.75 0.18
N TYR A 121 -15.91 7.40 1.10
CA TYR A 121 -16.96 6.79 1.90
C TYR A 121 -18.35 7.19 1.47
N TYR A 122 -19.28 6.25 1.51
CA TYR A 122 -20.66 6.40 1.09
C TYR A 122 -21.63 5.81 2.11
N GLY A 123 -22.76 6.51 2.30
CA GLY A 123 -23.92 6.00 3.03
C GLY A 123 -24.92 5.39 2.04
N CYS A 124 -25.32 4.16 2.26
CA CYS A 124 -26.19 3.39 1.39
C CYS A 124 -27.48 2.96 2.13
N ASN A 125 -28.54 3.77 2.05
CA ASN A 125 -29.90 3.43 2.53
C ASN A 125 -30.86 3.28 1.36
N GLY A 126 -30.47 2.53 0.35
CA GLY A 126 -31.14 2.40 -0.94
C GLY A 126 -30.17 2.78 -2.07
N THR A 127 -30.73 3.13 -3.23
CA THR A 127 -29.94 3.57 -4.39
C THR A 127 -30.37 4.98 -4.81
N PRO A 128 -29.42 5.88 -5.13
CA PRO A 128 -27.95 5.71 -5.09
C PRO A 128 -27.36 5.85 -3.68
N CYS A 129 -26.15 5.30 -3.49
CA CYS A 129 -25.31 5.66 -2.34
C CYS A 129 -24.81 7.10 -2.46
N THR A 130 -24.69 7.81 -1.34
CA THR A 130 -24.23 9.21 -1.30
C THR A 130 -22.95 9.35 -0.51
N SER A 131 -22.03 10.20 -0.96
CA SER A 131 -20.78 10.48 -0.24
C SER A 131 -21.07 11.09 1.13
N ILE A 132 -20.41 10.59 2.19
CA ILE A 132 -20.61 10.99 3.58
C ILE A 132 -19.29 11.31 4.27
N PRO A 133 -19.27 12.20 5.29
CA PRO A 133 -18.20 12.22 6.27
C PRO A 133 -18.32 10.98 7.15
N LEU A 134 -17.18 10.47 7.64
CA LEU A 134 -17.16 9.26 8.47
C LEU A 134 -16.15 9.41 9.60
N ALA A 135 -16.59 9.15 10.84
CA ALA A 135 -15.73 9.16 12.02
C ALA A 135 -14.59 8.14 11.85
N GLU A 136 -13.38 8.49 12.31
CA GLU A 136 -12.19 7.62 12.14
C GLU A 136 -12.42 6.19 12.62
N ALA A 137 -13.03 6.01 13.78
CA ALA A 137 -13.31 4.69 14.35
C ALA A 137 -14.21 3.80 13.48
N LEU A 138 -14.86 4.34 12.46
CA LEU A 138 -15.75 3.62 11.53
C LEU A 138 -15.10 3.39 10.16
N GLN A 139 -13.94 3.99 9.92
CA GLN A 139 -13.17 3.88 8.67
C GLN A 139 -12.45 2.53 8.60
N VAL A 140 -12.17 2.07 7.40
CA VAL A 140 -11.37 0.86 7.17
C VAL A 140 -9.99 1.05 7.81
N ALA A 141 -9.55 0.05 8.58
CA ALA A 141 -8.44 0.22 9.50
C ALA A 141 -7.28 -0.77 9.25
N ASN A 142 -6.07 -0.25 9.45
CA ASN A 142 -4.85 -1.04 9.60
C ASN A 142 -5.00 -1.93 10.86
N PRO A 143 -4.81 -3.25 10.76
CA PRO A 143 -5.04 -4.14 11.89
C PRO A 143 -4.00 -3.99 13.01
N ILE A 144 -2.78 -3.55 12.68
CA ILE A 144 -1.64 -3.57 13.61
C ILE A 144 -1.93 -2.78 14.90
N PRO A 145 -2.43 -1.54 14.87
CA PRO A 145 -2.72 -0.78 16.10
C PRO A 145 -3.77 -1.41 17.03
N TYR A 146 -4.52 -2.40 16.53
CA TYR A 146 -5.58 -3.11 17.27
C TYR A 146 -5.10 -4.43 17.88
N PHE A 147 -3.86 -4.83 17.67
CA PHE A 147 -3.28 -6.00 18.31
C PHE A 147 -3.02 -5.76 19.81
N ALA A 148 -3.05 -6.82 20.60
CA ALA A 148 -2.77 -6.72 22.03
C ALA A 148 -1.30 -6.44 22.31
N THR A 149 -0.41 -7.01 21.48
CA THR A 149 1.03 -6.83 21.51
C THR A 149 1.50 -6.50 20.09
N ASP A 150 2.80 -6.22 19.90
CA ASP A 150 3.39 -5.99 18.57
C ASP A 150 2.62 -5.00 17.67
N ASN A 151 2.02 -3.97 18.29
CA ASN A 151 1.01 -3.08 17.72
C ASN A 151 1.54 -1.73 17.24
N ASN A 152 2.86 -1.53 17.24
CA ASN A 152 3.49 -0.24 16.94
C ASN A 152 4.01 -0.12 15.49
N GLY A 153 3.93 -1.18 14.71
CA GLY A 153 4.41 -1.22 13.33
C GLY A 153 4.67 -2.62 12.84
N SER A 154 5.35 -2.72 11.71
CA SER A 154 5.73 -3.99 11.10
C SER A 154 7.11 -3.90 10.47
N MET A 155 7.70 -5.07 10.23
CA MET A 155 8.90 -5.28 9.43
C MET A 155 8.60 -6.28 8.31
N LEU A 156 8.86 -5.89 7.07
CA LEU A 156 8.88 -6.79 5.93
C LEU A 156 10.33 -7.12 5.56
N SER A 157 10.69 -8.40 5.64
CA SER A 157 12.04 -8.90 5.36
C SER A 157 12.00 -9.80 4.13
N LEU A 158 12.67 -9.42 3.05
CA LEU A 158 12.80 -10.22 1.85
C LEU A 158 14.28 -10.52 1.56
N PRO A 159 14.61 -11.71 1.06
CA PRO A 159 15.96 -12.04 0.63
C PRO A 159 16.32 -11.30 -0.66
N THR A 160 17.62 -11.21 -0.95
CA THR A 160 18.11 -10.71 -2.24
C THR A 160 17.62 -11.63 -3.37
N VAL A 161 17.15 -11.01 -4.45
CA VAL A 161 16.78 -11.68 -5.69
C VAL A 161 17.78 -11.30 -6.78
N SER A 162 18.35 -12.29 -7.46
CA SER A 162 19.26 -12.10 -8.58
C SER A 162 18.57 -12.53 -9.87
N GLY A 163 18.39 -11.61 -10.80
CA GLY A 163 17.68 -11.84 -12.06
C GLY A 163 16.16 -11.80 -11.88
N GLY A 164 15.49 -12.95 -11.91
CA GLY A 164 14.07 -13.13 -11.61
C GLY A 164 13.86 -14.36 -10.73
N ALA A 165 12.69 -14.47 -10.10
CA ALA A 165 12.27 -15.67 -9.36
C ALA A 165 10.74 -15.83 -9.43
N GLN A 166 10.27 -17.06 -9.60
CA GLN A 166 8.84 -17.38 -9.58
C GLN A 166 8.22 -17.08 -8.22
N THR A 167 8.95 -17.40 -7.15
CA THR A 167 8.52 -17.17 -5.77
C THR A 167 9.71 -16.73 -4.92
N VAL A 168 9.42 -15.88 -3.95
CA VAL A 168 10.38 -15.46 -2.92
C VAL A 168 9.74 -15.66 -1.56
N SER A 169 10.44 -16.34 -0.66
CA SER A 169 9.99 -16.51 0.73
C SER A 169 10.65 -15.47 1.60
N GLY A 170 9.84 -14.72 2.34
CA GLY A 170 10.26 -13.71 3.29
C GLY A 170 9.42 -13.75 4.56
N GLN A 171 9.52 -12.72 5.36
CA GLN A 171 8.80 -12.62 6.63
C GLN A 171 8.10 -11.26 6.73
N LEU A 172 6.83 -11.29 7.14
CA LEU A 172 6.15 -10.15 7.72
C LEU A 172 6.14 -10.36 9.24
N VAL A 173 6.78 -9.46 9.97
CA VAL A 173 6.87 -9.50 11.43
C VAL A 173 6.13 -8.29 11.99
N PHE A 174 5.21 -8.50 12.92
CA PHE A 174 4.52 -7.42 13.61
C PHE A 174 5.34 -6.90 14.79
N GLY A 175 5.18 -5.61 15.08
CA GLY A 175 5.97 -4.90 16.08
C GLY A 175 7.33 -4.41 15.56
N ILE A 176 7.86 -3.37 16.21
CA ILE A 176 9.21 -2.83 16.01
C ILE A 176 9.88 -2.73 17.38
N GLY A 177 10.92 -3.54 17.61
CA GLY A 177 11.64 -3.61 18.88
C GLY A 177 10.83 -4.18 20.04
N THR A 178 9.77 -4.92 19.76
CA THR A 178 8.90 -5.56 20.76
C THR A 178 9.32 -7.01 21.02
N GLN A 179 10.00 -7.63 20.06
CA GLN A 179 10.48 -9.01 20.11
C GLN A 179 11.96 -9.08 19.69
N SER A 180 12.60 -10.22 19.93
CA SER A 180 14.02 -10.42 19.57
C SER A 180 14.29 -10.44 18.06
N ASN A 181 13.26 -10.73 17.25
CA ASN A 181 13.36 -10.86 15.78
C ASN A 181 12.94 -9.60 15.00
N ASN A 182 12.49 -8.53 15.68
CA ASN A 182 12.02 -7.30 15.03
C ASN A 182 12.75 -6.04 15.53
N SER A 183 13.99 -6.20 16.00
CA SER A 183 14.84 -5.09 16.39
C SER A 183 15.13 -4.18 15.19
N LEU A 184 15.05 -2.87 15.42
CA LEU A 184 15.37 -1.85 14.41
C LEU A 184 16.85 -1.88 13.98
N GLY A 185 17.76 -2.33 14.88
CA GLY A 185 19.18 -2.46 14.59
C GLY A 185 19.80 -1.12 14.13
N SER A 186 20.51 -1.16 13.00
CA SER A 186 21.14 0.00 12.35
C SER A 186 20.29 0.65 11.26
N ALA A 187 19.01 0.26 11.12
CA ALA A 187 18.13 0.83 10.10
C ALA A 187 17.98 2.35 10.29
N GLN A 188 18.04 3.07 9.18
CA GLN A 188 17.90 4.53 9.20
C GLN A 188 16.42 4.90 9.23
N VAL A 189 16.06 5.72 10.22
CA VAL A 189 14.69 6.20 10.43
C VAL A 189 14.43 7.41 9.52
N ILE A 190 13.57 7.21 8.53
CA ILE A 190 13.12 8.23 7.59
C ILE A 190 11.73 8.71 8.03
N GLY A 191 11.65 9.89 8.61
CA GLY A 191 10.36 10.50 8.98
C GLY A 191 9.51 10.75 7.74
N VAL A 192 8.22 10.41 7.82
CA VAL A 192 7.27 10.67 6.75
C VAL A 192 6.29 11.77 7.15
N SER A 193 5.70 12.43 6.16
CA SER A 193 4.67 13.45 6.38
C SER A 193 3.51 12.89 7.20
N PRO A 194 3.12 13.52 8.32
CA PRO A 194 2.03 13.04 9.15
C PRO A 194 0.64 13.19 8.50
N SER A 195 0.54 13.85 7.36
CA SER A 195 -0.71 14.05 6.66
C SER A 195 -0.97 13.06 5.52
N ASN A 196 0.09 12.51 4.90
CA ASN A 196 -0.04 11.65 3.72
C ASN A 196 1.00 10.53 3.62
N GLY A 197 1.88 10.35 4.63
CA GLY A 197 2.84 9.25 4.69
C GLY A 197 4.02 9.34 3.72
N THR A 198 4.23 10.51 3.08
CA THR A 198 5.27 10.67 2.05
C THR A 198 6.58 11.23 2.61
N PHE A 199 7.64 10.99 1.87
CA PHE A 199 8.97 11.61 2.02
C PHE A 199 9.46 12.14 0.67
N THR A 200 10.64 12.75 0.63
CA THR A 200 11.24 13.27 -0.61
C THR A 200 12.28 12.31 -1.16
N THR A 201 12.29 12.10 -2.47
CA THR A 201 13.37 11.46 -3.20
C THR A 201 14.01 12.46 -4.17
N VAL A 202 15.33 12.50 -4.22
CA VAL A 202 16.07 13.28 -5.23
C VAL A 202 16.89 12.33 -6.09
N GLN A 203 16.61 12.32 -7.39
CA GLN A 203 17.30 11.47 -8.37
C GLN A 203 17.73 12.32 -9.57
N ASN A 204 19.03 12.34 -9.85
CA ASN A 204 19.61 13.08 -10.98
C ASN A 204 19.13 14.54 -11.09
N GLY A 205 19.07 15.25 -9.94
CA GLY A 205 18.60 16.64 -9.86
C GLY A 205 17.08 16.83 -9.89
N THR A 206 16.30 15.77 -10.13
CA THR A 206 14.83 15.82 -10.05
C THR A 206 14.38 15.52 -8.63
N THR A 207 13.48 16.35 -8.10
CA THR A 207 12.89 16.19 -6.78
C THR A 207 11.49 15.60 -6.88
N TYR A 208 11.27 14.48 -6.20
CA TYR A 208 9.97 13.81 -6.05
C TYR A 208 9.50 14.02 -4.61
N SER A 209 8.60 14.95 -4.41
CA SER A 209 8.15 15.37 -3.06
C SER A 209 7.11 14.45 -2.41
N SER A 210 6.61 13.47 -3.16
CA SER A 210 5.54 12.57 -2.73
C SER A 210 5.96 11.10 -2.87
N SER A 211 7.14 10.75 -2.33
CA SER A 211 7.69 9.40 -2.42
C SER A 211 7.17 8.50 -1.31
N ILE A 212 7.02 7.21 -1.60
CA ILE A 212 6.55 6.18 -0.67
C ILE A 212 7.38 4.90 -0.78
N LEU A 213 7.37 4.07 0.28
CA LEU A 213 7.78 2.66 0.21
C LEU A 213 6.53 1.79 0.09
N ASP A 214 6.38 1.11 -1.03
CA ASP A 214 5.15 0.40 -1.40
C ASP A 214 5.42 -1.04 -1.82
N SER A 215 5.25 -1.99 -0.89
CA SER A 215 5.36 -3.41 -1.21
C SER A 215 4.19 -3.95 -2.05
N GLY A 216 3.14 -3.17 -2.25
CA GLY A 216 2.02 -3.48 -3.14
C GLY A 216 2.32 -3.23 -4.61
N SER A 217 3.31 -2.39 -4.92
CA SER A 217 3.74 -2.09 -6.28
C SER A 217 4.81 -3.06 -6.77
N THR A 218 4.65 -3.60 -8.00
CA THR A 218 5.54 -4.64 -8.57
C THR A 218 6.89 -4.12 -9.05
N GLY A 219 7.03 -2.82 -9.30
CA GLY A 219 8.21 -2.16 -9.83
C GLY A 219 8.55 -0.86 -9.11
N LEU A 220 9.64 -0.23 -9.48
CA LEU A 220 9.93 1.16 -9.11
C LEU A 220 9.22 2.08 -10.10
N PHE A 221 8.37 3.01 -9.61
CA PHE A 221 7.65 3.91 -10.51
C PHE A 221 8.01 5.37 -10.26
N PHE A 222 8.65 6.01 -11.24
CA PHE A 222 9.06 7.41 -11.17
C PHE A 222 9.19 8.01 -12.57
N GLN A 223 8.89 9.29 -12.74
CA GLN A 223 8.95 9.95 -14.03
C GLN A 223 10.35 10.47 -14.32
N THR A 224 10.98 10.01 -15.42
CA THR A 224 12.25 10.54 -15.89
C THR A 224 12.33 10.54 -17.42
N SER A 225 12.99 11.53 -17.99
CA SER A 225 13.31 11.56 -19.43
C SER A 225 14.62 10.82 -19.77
N ALA A 226 15.38 10.40 -18.75
CA ALA A 226 16.66 9.70 -18.95
C ALA A 226 16.49 8.24 -19.36
N LEU A 227 15.30 7.66 -19.14
CA LEU A 227 14.98 6.27 -19.47
C LEU A 227 13.85 6.22 -20.50
N PRO A 228 14.02 5.56 -21.65
CA PRO A 228 12.95 5.40 -22.62
C PRO A 228 11.88 4.45 -22.08
N ALA A 229 10.60 4.81 -22.23
CA ALA A 229 9.51 3.89 -22.02
C ALA A 229 9.52 2.78 -23.08
N CYS A 230 9.00 1.62 -22.73
CA CYS A 230 8.83 0.53 -23.69
C CYS A 230 7.80 0.89 -24.76
N ALA A 231 7.87 0.22 -25.91
CA ALA A 231 6.79 0.24 -26.88
C ALA A 231 5.54 -0.49 -26.33
N SER A 232 4.36 -0.13 -26.86
CA SER A 232 3.12 -0.86 -26.57
C SER A 232 3.30 -2.35 -26.87
N PRO A 233 2.76 -3.28 -26.06
CA PRO A 233 1.85 -3.03 -24.93
C PRO A 233 2.53 -2.75 -23.59
N ASN A 234 3.86 -2.76 -23.51
CA ASN A 234 4.62 -2.66 -22.24
C ASN A 234 4.97 -1.22 -21.86
N ASN A 235 4.28 -0.22 -22.39
CA ASN A 235 4.58 1.21 -22.21
C ASN A 235 4.39 1.73 -20.75
N ALA A 236 3.90 0.88 -19.85
CA ALA A 236 3.90 1.14 -18.40
C ALA A 236 5.28 0.96 -17.74
N TYR A 237 6.28 0.50 -18.49
CA TYR A 237 7.62 0.21 -17.99
C TYR A 237 8.71 0.89 -18.81
N TYR A 238 9.96 0.91 -18.28
CA TYR A 238 11.14 1.38 -18.96
C TYR A 238 11.83 0.27 -19.76
N CYS A 239 12.39 0.66 -20.93
CA CYS A 239 13.14 -0.22 -21.82
C CYS A 239 14.48 0.42 -22.23
N PRO A 240 15.41 0.65 -21.29
CA PRO A 240 16.75 1.13 -21.66
C PRO A 240 17.48 0.06 -22.50
N VAL A 241 18.39 0.50 -23.37
CA VAL A 241 19.17 -0.40 -24.26
C VAL A 241 20.03 -1.39 -23.45
N SER A 242 20.53 -0.96 -22.29
CA SER A 242 21.26 -1.78 -21.31
C SER A 242 20.79 -1.46 -19.90
N THR A 243 20.96 -2.41 -18.97
CA THR A 243 20.65 -2.16 -17.56
C THR A 243 21.39 -0.91 -17.06
N GLN A 244 20.63 0.00 -16.46
CA GLN A 244 21.14 1.26 -15.91
C GLN A 244 21.31 1.13 -14.40
N SER A 245 22.52 1.42 -13.90
CA SER A 245 22.79 1.55 -12.47
C SER A 245 22.57 3.01 -12.06
N LEU A 246 21.68 3.23 -11.12
CA LEU A 246 21.21 4.53 -10.69
C LEU A 246 21.36 4.67 -9.17
N SER A 247 21.30 5.92 -8.71
CA SER A 247 21.22 6.25 -7.29
C SER A 247 20.22 7.36 -7.07
N ALA A 248 19.57 7.35 -5.91
CA ALA A 248 18.72 8.43 -5.46
C ALA A 248 18.91 8.67 -3.96
N MET A 249 18.77 9.92 -3.54
CA MET A 249 18.75 10.27 -2.12
C MET A 249 17.31 10.33 -1.62
N ILE A 250 17.01 9.56 -0.61
CA ILE A 250 15.78 9.65 0.17
C ILE A 250 16.01 10.65 1.31
N GLN A 251 15.05 11.54 1.53
CA GLN A 251 15.08 12.53 2.60
C GLN A 251 13.76 12.52 3.36
N GLY A 252 13.82 12.20 4.64
CA GLY A 252 12.68 12.25 5.54
C GLY A 252 12.33 13.67 5.99
N VAL A 253 11.10 13.86 6.46
CA VAL A 253 10.67 15.15 7.06
C VAL A 253 11.42 15.47 8.35
N ASN A 254 12.04 14.48 8.97
CA ASN A 254 12.94 14.61 10.13
C ASN A 254 14.37 15.05 9.76
N GLY A 255 14.64 15.30 8.46
CA GLY A 255 15.95 15.71 7.95
C GLY A 255 16.93 14.55 7.72
N THR A 256 16.61 13.32 8.09
CA THR A 256 17.45 12.15 7.82
C THR A 256 17.52 11.89 6.31
N THR A 257 18.72 11.64 5.81
CA THR A 257 18.96 11.30 4.40
C THR A 257 19.61 9.94 4.26
N SER A 258 19.25 9.23 3.18
CA SER A 258 19.84 7.94 2.83
C SER A 258 20.02 7.85 1.31
N THR A 259 21.16 7.36 0.85
CA THR A 259 21.39 7.10 -0.57
C THR A 259 21.06 5.66 -0.90
N VAL A 260 20.17 5.46 -1.84
CA VAL A 260 19.75 4.15 -2.35
C VAL A 260 20.29 3.93 -3.75
N ASN A 261 21.09 2.87 -3.92
CA ASN A 261 21.50 2.40 -5.22
C ASN A 261 20.50 1.37 -5.74
N PHE A 262 20.12 1.48 -7.00
CA PHE A 262 19.18 0.58 -7.67
C PHE A 262 19.52 0.43 -9.15
N SER A 263 18.93 -0.56 -9.79
CA SER A 263 19.15 -0.75 -11.24
C SER A 263 17.81 -0.87 -11.96
N VAL A 264 17.78 -0.40 -13.21
CA VAL A 264 16.62 -0.47 -14.09
C VAL A 264 17.01 -1.25 -15.34
N GLY A 265 16.33 -2.38 -15.56
CA GLY A 265 16.52 -3.22 -16.73
C GLY A 265 15.51 -2.92 -17.84
N ASN A 266 15.73 -3.52 -19.01
CA ASN A 266 14.77 -3.48 -20.11
C ASN A 266 13.59 -4.41 -19.80
N ALA A 267 12.40 -3.86 -19.55
CA ALA A 267 11.24 -4.64 -19.11
C ALA A 267 10.79 -5.68 -20.16
N THR A 268 10.96 -5.40 -21.45
CA THR A 268 10.67 -6.38 -22.50
C THR A 268 11.64 -7.58 -22.42
N THR A 269 12.93 -7.32 -22.24
CA THR A 269 13.93 -8.37 -22.06
C THR A 269 13.67 -9.16 -20.76
N ILE A 270 13.34 -8.46 -19.66
CA ILE A 270 13.01 -9.08 -18.37
C ILE A 270 11.82 -10.03 -18.55
N SER A 271 10.72 -9.60 -19.17
CA SER A 271 9.53 -10.43 -19.37
C SER A 271 9.77 -11.65 -20.25
N GLN A 272 10.70 -11.56 -21.20
CA GLN A 272 11.10 -12.67 -22.06
C GLN A 272 12.02 -13.66 -21.35
N THR A 273 13.03 -13.14 -20.61
CA THR A 273 14.04 -13.96 -19.94
C THR A 273 13.48 -14.66 -18.71
N TYR A 274 12.61 -13.99 -17.96
CA TYR A 274 12.03 -14.42 -16.70
C TYR A 274 10.50 -14.62 -16.83
N SER A 275 10.07 -15.21 -17.95
CA SER A 275 8.67 -15.49 -18.20
C SER A 275 8.08 -16.42 -17.13
N GLY A 276 7.03 -15.95 -16.46
CA GLY A 276 6.41 -16.64 -15.32
C GLY A 276 7.01 -16.33 -13.95
N ASP A 277 8.07 -15.51 -13.89
CA ASP A 277 8.61 -15.03 -12.62
C ASP A 277 7.80 -13.83 -12.10
N SER A 278 7.60 -13.80 -10.76
CA SER A 278 6.84 -12.73 -10.09
C SER A 278 7.76 -11.74 -9.36
N ALA A 279 8.97 -12.14 -8.99
CA ALA A 279 9.95 -11.30 -8.33
C ALA A 279 10.99 -10.79 -9.35
N LEU A 280 10.89 -9.51 -9.72
CA LEU A 280 11.66 -8.89 -10.80
C LEU A 280 12.40 -7.64 -10.27
N PRO A 281 13.62 -7.79 -9.72
CA PRO A 281 14.31 -6.72 -9.01
C PRO A 281 14.75 -5.52 -9.88
N LEU A 282 14.74 -5.68 -11.20
CA LEU A 282 15.15 -4.63 -12.15
C LEU A 282 13.96 -3.95 -12.82
N LEU A 283 12.73 -4.24 -12.40
CA LEU A 283 11.53 -3.71 -13.03
C LEU A 283 11.26 -2.28 -12.56
N ALA A 284 11.11 -1.37 -13.51
CA ALA A 284 10.75 0.02 -13.24
C ALA A 284 9.93 0.60 -14.40
N GLY A 285 9.18 1.67 -14.13
CA GLY A 285 8.38 2.36 -15.12
C GLY A 285 8.11 3.82 -14.80
N PRO A 286 7.48 4.55 -15.73
CA PRO A 286 7.01 5.90 -15.45
C PRO A 286 5.88 5.90 -14.42
N ALA A 287 5.85 6.92 -13.56
CA ALA A 287 4.77 7.09 -12.58
C ALA A 287 3.43 7.36 -13.29
N PHE A 288 2.37 6.71 -12.82
CA PHE A 288 1.06 6.76 -13.48
C PHE A 288 0.24 8.00 -13.16
N VAL A 289 0.47 8.65 -12.01
CA VAL A 289 -0.47 9.66 -11.46
C VAL A 289 0.09 11.08 -11.56
N THR A 290 1.34 11.29 -11.15
CA THR A 290 1.98 12.61 -11.14
C THR A 290 3.50 12.48 -11.18
N SER A 291 4.16 13.49 -11.75
CA SER A 291 5.62 13.56 -11.82
C SER A 291 6.30 13.80 -10.46
N SER A 292 5.56 14.12 -9.42
CA SER A 292 6.10 14.32 -8.06
C SER A 292 6.25 13.04 -7.25
N ILE A 293 5.79 11.90 -7.76
CA ILE A 293 5.85 10.60 -7.07
C ILE A 293 7.10 9.85 -7.47
N PHE A 294 7.79 9.29 -6.46
CA PHE A 294 8.70 8.17 -6.61
C PHE A 294 8.16 7.03 -5.73
N ASP A 295 7.57 6.03 -6.37
CA ASP A 295 7.09 4.83 -5.73
C ASP A 295 8.24 3.82 -5.67
N TRP A 296 8.74 3.58 -4.45
CA TRP A 296 9.74 2.57 -4.14
C TRP A 296 9.03 1.24 -3.92
N GLY A 297 8.63 0.59 -5.02
CA GLY A 297 7.90 -0.68 -4.98
C GLY A 297 8.76 -1.88 -4.61
N LEU A 298 8.24 -3.07 -4.84
CA LEU A 298 8.81 -4.35 -4.38
C LEU A 298 10.32 -4.56 -4.68
N PRO A 299 10.91 -4.06 -5.80
CA PRO A 299 12.35 -4.13 -6.01
C PRO A 299 13.20 -3.48 -4.92
N PHE A 300 12.66 -2.46 -4.23
CA PHE A 300 13.34 -1.85 -3.09
C PHE A 300 13.46 -2.80 -1.89
N PHE A 301 12.51 -3.68 -1.68
CA PHE A 301 12.43 -4.56 -0.51
C PHE A 301 13.37 -5.77 -0.60
N TYR A 302 13.79 -6.17 -1.79
CA TYR A 302 14.68 -7.33 -1.94
C TYR A 302 16.04 -7.08 -1.28
N GLY A 303 16.43 -8.01 -0.39
CA GLY A 303 17.65 -7.94 0.39
C GLY A 303 17.61 -6.96 1.56
N ARG A 304 16.41 -6.52 1.99
CA ARG A 304 16.25 -5.54 3.08
C ARG A 304 15.25 -5.99 4.13
N ASN A 305 15.44 -5.47 5.33
CA ASN A 305 14.41 -5.34 6.35
C ASN A 305 13.82 -3.93 6.23
N VAL A 306 12.55 -3.83 5.88
CA VAL A 306 11.85 -2.54 5.73
C VAL A 306 10.78 -2.43 6.79
N TYR A 307 10.83 -1.35 7.56
CA TYR A 307 9.95 -1.10 8.69
C TYR A 307 8.95 -0.01 8.35
N ALA A 308 7.71 -0.19 8.80
CA ALA A 308 6.65 0.82 8.78
C ALA A 308 6.13 1.03 10.21
N ALA A 309 6.47 2.17 10.82
CA ALA A 309 6.02 2.52 12.16
C ALA A 309 4.67 3.24 12.07
N VAL A 310 3.70 2.75 12.84
CA VAL A 310 2.36 3.32 12.85
C VAL A 310 2.34 4.65 13.57
N GLU A 311 1.57 5.59 13.03
CA GLU A 311 1.38 6.92 13.62
C GLU A 311 1.03 6.87 15.11
N GLN A 312 1.57 7.81 15.88
CA GLN A 312 1.32 7.96 17.31
C GLN A 312 1.73 6.74 18.17
N GLN A 313 2.40 5.73 17.60
CA GLN A 313 2.92 4.59 18.35
C GLN A 313 4.40 4.80 18.69
N ALA A 314 4.78 4.47 19.93
CA ALA A 314 6.16 4.53 20.37
C ALA A 314 6.94 3.30 19.87
N THR A 315 8.16 3.54 19.39
CA THR A 315 9.09 2.52 18.91
C THR A 315 10.51 2.89 19.35
N PRO A 316 11.50 1.99 19.24
CA PRO A 316 12.91 2.36 19.48
C PRO A 316 13.44 3.47 18.56
N GLY A 317 12.85 3.67 17.38
CA GLY A 317 13.21 4.74 16.43
C GLY A 317 12.51 6.07 16.68
N GLY A 318 11.68 6.17 17.72
CA GLY A 318 10.85 7.34 18.04
C GLY A 318 9.37 7.06 17.83
N THR A 319 8.56 8.12 17.87
CA THR A 319 7.12 8.02 17.63
C THR A 319 6.83 8.05 16.12
N GLY A 320 6.01 7.10 15.62
CA GLY A 320 5.55 7.10 14.22
C GLY A 320 4.66 8.31 13.87
N PRO A 321 4.46 8.63 12.58
CA PRO A 321 4.76 7.75 11.45
C PRO A 321 6.20 7.91 10.91
N TYR A 322 6.82 6.82 10.58
CA TYR A 322 8.08 6.78 9.84
C TYR A 322 8.25 5.46 9.09
N VAL A 323 9.16 5.40 8.13
CA VAL A 323 9.70 4.16 7.57
C VAL A 323 11.18 4.04 7.93
N ALA A 324 11.70 2.80 7.96
CA ALA A 324 13.14 2.58 8.20
C ALA A 324 13.65 1.35 7.41
N TYR A 325 14.97 1.34 7.09
CA TYR A 325 15.60 0.23 6.36
C TYR A 325 17.13 0.23 6.52
#